data_06b0d599b675a51372f50db4a0a82ecb
#
_entry.id   06b0d599b675a51372f50db4a0a82ecb
#
_cell.length_a   1.000
_cell.length_b   1.000
_cell.length_c   1.000
_cell.angle_alpha   90.00
_cell.angle_beta   90.00
_cell.angle_gamma   90.00
#
_symmetry.space_group_name_H-M   'P 1'
#
loop_
_entity.id
_entity.type
_entity.pdbx_description
1 polymer ?
#
loop_
_entity_poly.entity_id
_entity_poly.type
_entity_poly.pdbx_seq_one_letter_code
_entity_poly.pdbx_strand_id
1 'polypeptide(L)'
;YDALELYAFVRPAAFCAPTVAGLAGALGLPEPKGVEAQAAALADACRLLLAELARAPRPTREEALAVAEVLARAGWPWAAPAIAALRSAPLKPGVRGGLDVWRRIPEWEDEAAPGEPGSRPVAPEAAAARLAELLARAGLDEARPAQARFAAEAAHAFQPRAAEGAPHVLLAEAGTGVGKTLGYLAPASLWAEANGPAVWVSTYTRALQRQIAREAAALFPDPAVRARRVVVRKGRENYACLLNYQEMVGPALTGGGADLVGLALTARWLRATRDGDMTGGDYPAWLPGLFAVGAAAAASPANLVD
;
A
#
# COMPACT_ATOMS: atom_id res chain seq x y z
N TYR A 1 9.49 -10.86 24.11
CA TYR A 1 8.70 -9.70 23.71
C TYR A 1 9.34 -9.06 22.48
N ASP A 2 8.69 -9.11 21.32
CA ASP A 2 9.14 -8.42 20.12
C ASP A 2 8.34 -7.11 19.95
N ALA A 3 9.05 -5.97 19.90
CA ALA A 3 8.42 -4.65 19.79
C ALA A 3 7.80 -4.42 18.38
N LEU A 4 8.31 -5.12 17.35
CA LEU A 4 7.75 -5.05 16.00
C LEU A 4 6.38 -5.77 15.92
N GLU A 5 6.20 -6.88 16.63
CA GLU A 5 4.89 -7.52 16.74
C GLU A 5 3.85 -6.57 17.37
N LEU A 6 4.24 -5.88 18.46
CA LEU A 6 3.38 -4.87 19.07
C LEU A 6 3.10 -3.72 18.11
N TYR A 7 4.11 -3.26 17.35
CA TYR A 7 3.92 -2.23 16.34
C TYR A 7 2.93 -2.66 15.26
N ALA A 8 3.10 -3.88 14.69
CA ALA A 8 2.19 -4.43 13.70
C ALA A 8 0.76 -4.58 14.23
N PHE A 9 0.60 -4.88 15.50
CA PHE A 9 -0.71 -4.95 16.14
C PHE A 9 -1.38 -3.58 16.26
N VAL A 10 -0.61 -2.54 16.65
CA VAL A 10 -1.13 -1.19 16.92
C VAL A 10 -1.31 -0.38 15.65
N ARG A 11 -0.32 -0.43 14.76
CA ARG A 11 -0.26 0.31 13.48
C ARG A 11 -0.11 -0.64 12.29
N PRO A 12 -1.11 -1.48 12.01
CA PRO A 12 -0.98 -2.62 11.10
C PRO A 12 -0.63 -2.24 9.65
N ALA A 13 -1.10 -1.10 9.17
CA ALA A 13 -0.86 -0.63 7.80
C ALA A 13 0.08 0.60 7.79
N ALA A 14 1.07 0.61 8.67
CA ALA A 14 2.07 1.67 8.72
C ALA A 14 3.48 1.09 8.54
N PHE A 15 4.27 1.72 7.69
CA PHE A 15 5.65 1.30 7.46
C PHE A 15 6.52 1.57 8.69
N CYS A 16 7.35 0.58 9.03
CA CYS A 16 8.41 0.70 10.01
C CYS A 16 9.60 -0.14 9.51
N ALA A 17 10.79 0.44 9.47
CA ALA A 17 12.00 -0.35 9.25
C ALA A 17 12.26 -1.25 10.48
N PRO A 18 12.61 -2.55 10.30
CA PRO A 18 12.74 -3.52 11.41
C PRO A 18 14.04 -3.31 12.20
N THR A 19 14.27 -2.10 12.68
CA THR A 19 15.40 -1.69 13.49
C THR A 19 14.94 -0.78 14.63
N VAL A 20 15.73 -0.67 15.69
CA VAL A 20 15.39 0.23 16.80
C VAL A 20 15.27 1.69 16.35
N ALA A 21 16.17 2.13 15.47
CA ALA A 21 16.11 3.48 14.87
C ALA A 21 14.87 3.66 13.99
N GLY A 22 14.52 2.64 13.20
CA GLY A 22 13.31 2.65 12.37
C GLY A 22 12.03 2.73 13.20
N LEU A 23 11.94 1.95 14.27
CA LEU A 23 10.82 1.99 15.21
C LEU A 23 10.72 3.35 15.92
N ALA A 24 11.86 3.87 16.41
CA ALA A 24 11.91 5.19 17.02
C ALA A 24 11.44 6.28 16.04
N GLY A 25 11.95 6.28 14.80
CA GLY A 25 11.54 7.24 13.78
C GLY A 25 10.06 7.15 13.42
N ALA A 26 9.50 5.92 13.31
CA ALA A 26 8.08 5.71 13.03
C ALA A 26 7.16 6.22 14.16
N LEU A 27 7.69 6.32 15.40
CA LEU A 27 6.97 6.81 16.57
C LEU A 27 7.30 8.27 16.93
N GLY A 28 8.15 8.93 16.15
CA GLY A 28 8.57 10.32 16.42
C GLY A 28 9.51 10.46 17.63
N LEU A 29 10.19 9.37 18.02
CA LEU A 29 11.20 9.38 19.06
C LEU A 29 12.55 9.83 18.49
N PRO A 30 13.43 10.39 19.34
CA PRO A 30 14.80 10.70 18.93
C PRO A 30 15.57 9.47 18.46
N GLU A 31 16.46 9.64 17.48
CA GLU A 31 17.32 8.56 17.00
C GLU A 31 18.25 8.07 18.12
N PRO A 32 18.15 6.78 18.53
CA PRO A 32 18.93 6.27 19.65
C PRO A 32 20.38 5.97 19.25
N LYS A 33 21.33 6.56 19.96
CA LYS A 33 22.77 6.34 19.76
C LYS A 33 23.37 5.52 20.91
N GLY A 34 23.88 4.34 20.57
CA GLY A 34 24.46 3.42 21.55
C GLY A 34 23.43 2.49 22.21
N VAL A 35 23.91 1.46 22.87
CA VAL A 35 23.08 0.32 23.38
C VAL A 35 22.08 0.77 24.45
N GLU A 36 22.49 1.62 25.37
CA GLU A 36 21.61 2.11 26.44
C GLU A 36 20.46 2.95 25.89
N ALA A 37 20.75 3.86 24.96
CA ALA A 37 19.73 4.67 24.30
C ALA A 37 18.78 3.80 23.44
N GLN A 38 19.27 2.75 22.81
CA GLN A 38 18.43 1.80 22.06
C GLN A 38 17.49 1.02 23.00
N ALA A 39 17.98 0.58 24.16
CA ALA A 39 17.15 -0.09 25.16
C ALA A 39 16.05 0.84 25.71
N ALA A 40 16.41 2.08 26.02
CA ALA A 40 15.45 3.09 26.47
C ALA A 40 14.40 3.39 25.37
N ALA A 41 14.82 3.58 24.11
CA ALA A 41 13.92 3.83 22.98
C ALA A 41 12.93 2.68 22.75
N LEU A 42 13.35 1.42 22.90
CA LEU A 42 12.44 0.27 22.83
C LEU A 42 11.39 0.31 23.93
N ALA A 43 11.80 0.61 25.17
CA ALA A 43 10.86 0.72 26.30
C ALA A 43 9.85 1.86 26.07
N ASP A 44 10.32 3.00 25.59
CA ASP A 44 9.46 4.16 25.28
C ASP A 44 8.52 3.85 24.10
N ALA A 45 9.01 3.19 23.06
CA ALA A 45 8.20 2.74 21.94
C ALA A 45 7.05 1.83 22.40
N CYS A 46 7.33 0.85 23.25
CA CYS A 46 6.30 -0.03 23.79
C CYS A 46 5.27 0.73 24.65
N ARG A 47 5.70 1.67 25.50
CA ARG A 47 4.78 2.52 26.29
C ARG A 47 3.89 3.38 25.40
N LEU A 48 4.45 4.00 24.36
CA LEU A 48 3.70 4.82 23.41
C LEU A 48 2.66 4.00 22.66
N LEU A 49 3.03 2.82 22.16
CA LEU A 49 2.11 1.94 21.44
C LEU A 49 0.95 1.47 22.34
N LEU A 50 1.22 1.07 23.57
CA LEU A 50 0.16 0.69 24.51
C LEU A 50 -0.74 1.89 24.88
N ALA A 51 -0.16 3.08 25.02
CA ALA A 51 -0.93 4.31 25.25
C ALA A 51 -1.80 4.68 24.05
N GLU A 52 -1.33 4.43 22.82
CA GLU A 52 -2.10 4.61 21.59
C GLU A 52 -3.32 3.66 21.55
N LEU A 53 -3.14 2.39 21.88
CA LEU A 53 -4.24 1.44 22.02
C LEU A 53 -5.32 1.92 23.00
N ALA A 54 -4.89 2.43 24.18
CA ALA A 54 -5.79 2.91 25.21
C ALA A 54 -6.64 4.12 24.75
N ARG A 55 -6.08 4.96 23.87
CA ARG A 55 -6.72 6.17 23.33
C ARG A 55 -7.46 5.95 22.01
N ALA A 56 -7.32 4.79 21.40
CA ALA A 56 -7.94 4.50 20.11
C ALA A 56 -9.47 4.65 20.19
N PRO A 57 -10.15 5.03 19.10
CA PRO A 57 -11.60 5.11 19.04
C PRO A 57 -12.25 3.78 19.45
N ARG A 58 -13.44 3.85 20.03
CA ARG A 58 -14.14 2.65 20.55
C ARG A 58 -14.27 1.51 19.54
N PRO A 59 -14.71 1.74 18.28
CA PRO A 59 -14.81 0.65 17.29
C PRO A 59 -13.47 -0.05 17.05
N THR A 60 -12.39 0.73 16.91
CA THR A 60 -11.03 0.21 16.73
C THR A 60 -10.57 -0.62 17.94
N ARG A 61 -10.91 -0.19 19.16
CA ARG A 61 -10.56 -0.93 20.38
C ARG A 61 -11.33 -2.25 20.50
N GLU A 62 -12.61 -2.25 20.16
CA GLU A 62 -13.45 -3.46 20.18
C GLU A 62 -12.91 -4.51 19.20
N GLU A 63 -12.54 -4.10 17.98
CA GLU A 63 -11.92 -4.98 16.99
C GLU A 63 -10.53 -5.48 17.43
N ALA A 64 -9.68 -4.58 17.92
CA ALA A 64 -8.36 -4.95 18.42
C ALA A 64 -8.44 -5.91 19.60
N LEU A 65 -9.43 -5.71 20.50
CA LEU A 65 -9.63 -6.60 21.65
C LEU A 65 -10.00 -8.01 21.21
N ALA A 66 -10.88 -8.18 20.22
CA ALA A 66 -11.23 -9.50 19.70
C ALA A 66 -10.01 -10.25 19.16
N VAL A 67 -9.11 -9.55 18.47
CA VAL A 67 -7.85 -10.14 17.97
C VAL A 67 -6.89 -10.41 19.13
N ALA A 68 -6.75 -9.49 20.11
CA ALA A 68 -5.88 -9.68 21.27
C ALA A 68 -6.29 -10.89 22.13
N GLU A 69 -7.59 -11.17 22.24
CA GLU A 69 -8.11 -12.35 22.94
C GLU A 69 -7.76 -13.66 22.21
N VAL A 70 -7.73 -13.65 20.87
CA VAL A 70 -7.21 -14.79 20.08
C VAL A 70 -5.70 -14.95 20.33
N LEU A 71 -4.95 -13.86 20.27
CA LEU A 71 -3.52 -13.83 20.51
C LEU A 71 -3.13 -14.28 21.92
N ALA A 72 -3.98 -14.00 22.92
CA ALA A 72 -3.79 -14.51 24.28
C ALA A 72 -3.83 -16.04 24.33
N ARG A 73 -4.75 -16.65 23.59
CA ARG A 73 -4.83 -18.12 23.49
C ARG A 73 -3.64 -18.73 22.73
N ALA A 74 -3.07 -17.97 21.81
CA ALA A 74 -1.86 -18.35 21.08
C ALA A 74 -0.57 -18.20 21.90
N GLY A 75 -0.65 -17.65 23.13
CA GLY A 75 0.51 -17.38 23.96
C GLY A 75 1.33 -16.16 23.57
N TRP A 76 0.74 -15.23 22.83
CA TRP A 76 1.43 -14.00 22.43
C TRP A 76 1.83 -13.17 23.65
N PRO A 77 3.14 -12.85 23.83
CA PRO A 77 3.60 -12.20 25.04
C PRO A 77 2.97 -10.83 25.30
N TRP A 78 2.60 -10.08 24.25
CA TRP A 78 1.97 -8.78 24.37
C TRP A 78 0.46 -8.82 24.65
N ALA A 79 -0.17 -10.00 24.66
CA ALA A 79 -1.61 -10.11 24.80
C ALA A 79 -2.14 -9.47 26.10
N ALA A 80 -1.52 -9.79 27.25
CA ALA A 80 -1.98 -9.26 28.53
C ALA A 80 -1.87 -7.72 28.61
N PRO A 81 -0.72 -7.08 28.31
CA PRO A 81 -0.63 -5.62 28.33
C PRO A 81 -1.49 -4.94 27.26
N ALA A 82 -1.65 -5.53 26.07
CA ALA A 82 -2.52 -5.01 25.04
C ALA A 82 -4.00 -5.04 25.45
N ILE A 83 -4.48 -6.16 26.02
CA ILE A 83 -5.84 -6.29 26.56
C ILE A 83 -6.09 -5.29 27.69
N ALA A 84 -5.12 -5.10 28.60
CA ALA A 84 -5.23 -4.12 29.67
C ALA A 84 -5.36 -2.70 29.11
N ALA A 85 -4.54 -2.32 28.14
CA ALA A 85 -4.62 -1.02 27.47
C ALA A 85 -5.98 -0.82 26.75
N LEU A 86 -6.45 -1.82 26.03
CA LEU A 86 -7.73 -1.76 25.30
C LEU A 86 -8.94 -1.65 26.22
N ARG A 87 -8.88 -2.27 27.42
CA ARG A 87 -9.94 -2.23 28.43
C ARG A 87 -9.85 -1.05 29.39
N SER A 88 -8.93 -0.11 29.18
CA SER A 88 -8.78 1.09 30.03
C SER A 88 -10.02 1.98 30.08
N ALA A 89 -10.94 1.83 29.12
CA ALA A 89 -12.26 2.45 29.12
C ALA A 89 -13.34 1.41 28.75
N PRO A 90 -14.61 1.61 29.15
CA PRO A 90 -15.68 0.66 28.92
C PRO A 90 -15.85 0.27 27.45
N LEU A 91 -15.94 -1.03 27.20
CA LEU A 91 -16.23 -1.63 25.89
C LEU A 91 -17.51 -2.46 25.97
N LYS A 92 -18.22 -2.64 24.88
CA LYS A 92 -19.34 -3.58 24.82
C LYS A 92 -18.80 -5.00 24.91
N PRO A 93 -19.38 -5.90 25.72
CA PRO A 93 -19.00 -7.30 25.72
C PRO A 93 -19.36 -7.95 24.38
N GLY A 94 -18.46 -8.75 23.83
CA GLY A 94 -18.79 -9.75 22.81
C GLY A 94 -18.66 -9.35 21.35
N VAL A 95 -17.61 -8.65 20.94
CA VAL A 95 -17.20 -8.71 19.53
C VAL A 95 -16.63 -10.10 19.27
N ARG A 96 -17.46 -11.01 18.76
CA ARG A 96 -17.02 -12.35 18.34
C ARG A 96 -16.24 -12.23 17.02
N GLY A 97 -15.22 -13.07 16.85
CA GLY A 97 -14.55 -13.29 15.57
C GLY A 97 -13.51 -12.23 15.21
N GLY A 98 -12.36 -12.21 15.88
CA GLY A 98 -11.25 -11.28 15.52
C GLY A 98 -10.55 -11.62 14.21
N LEU A 99 -10.69 -12.87 13.71
CA LEU A 99 -10.01 -13.34 12.51
C LEU A 99 -10.93 -13.47 11.29
N ASP A 100 -12.24 -13.30 11.42
CA ASP A 100 -13.22 -13.42 10.33
C ASP A 100 -13.32 -12.14 9.47
N VAL A 101 -12.17 -11.61 9.06
CA VAL A 101 -12.06 -10.32 8.35
C VAL A 101 -12.80 -10.33 7.01
N TRP A 102 -12.85 -11.46 6.30
CA TRP A 102 -13.55 -11.59 5.02
C TRP A 102 -15.07 -11.29 5.12
N ARG A 103 -15.66 -11.42 6.32
CA ARG A 103 -17.08 -11.07 6.55
C ARG A 103 -17.33 -9.59 6.77
N ARG A 104 -16.28 -8.80 6.90
CA ARG A 104 -16.35 -7.39 7.32
C ARG A 104 -15.69 -6.46 6.32
N ILE A 105 -14.91 -7.00 5.39
CA ILE A 105 -14.41 -6.25 4.23
C ILE A 105 -15.58 -6.16 3.26
N PRO A 106 -15.91 -4.97 2.72
CA PRO A 106 -16.93 -4.82 1.71
C PRO A 106 -16.66 -5.79 0.55
N GLU A 107 -17.70 -6.44 0.06
CA GLU A 107 -17.60 -7.19 -1.19
C GLU A 107 -17.23 -6.23 -2.33
N TRP A 108 -16.63 -6.79 -3.36
CA TRP A 108 -16.36 -6.03 -4.58
C TRP A 108 -17.70 -5.54 -5.14
N GLU A 109 -17.86 -4.21 -5.20
CA GLU A 109 -18.97 -3.62 -5.93
C GLU A 109 -18.60 -3.60 -7.41
N ASP A 110 -19.48 -4.11 -8.25
CA ASP A 110 -19.39 -3.90 -9.68
C ASP A 110 -19.49 -2.40 -9.93
N GLU A 111 -18.36 -1.78 -10.26
CA GLU A 111 -18.37 -0.36 -10.64
C GLU A 111 -19.31 -0.16 -11.83
N ALA A 112 -20.03 0.93 -11.82
CA ALA A 112 -20.81 1.34 -12.97
C ALA A 112 -19.92 1.30 -14.21
N ALA A 113 -20.45 0.74 -15.31
CA ALA A 113 -19.70 0.65 -16.56
C ALA A 113 -19.07 2.01 -16.87
N PRO A 114 -17.77 2.08 -17.17
CA PRO A 114 -17.13 3.34 -17.51
C PRO A 114 -17.89 3.97 -18.68
N GLY A 115 -18.18 5.27 -18.57
CA GLY A 115 -18.83 6.01 -19.64
C GLY A 115 -18.07 5.82 -20.97
N GLU A 116 -18.76 5.97 -22.07
CA GLU A 116 -18.11 5.88 -23.40
C GLU A 116 -16.92 6.84 -23.46
N PRO A 117 -15.75 6.38 -23.92
CA PRO A 117 -14.58 7.23 -24.02
C PRO A 117 -14.84 8.35 -25.01
N GLY A 118 -14.53 9.57 -24.62
CA GLY A 118 -14.50 10.69 -25.53
C GLY A 118 -13.44 10.48 -26.62
N SER A 119 -13.58 11.21 -27.73
CA SER A 119 -12.67 11.15 -28.88
C SER A 119 -11.88 12.46 -29.09
N ARG A 120 -11.74 13.29 -28.06
CA ARG A 120 -11.02 14.57 -28.14
C ARG A 120 -9.52 14.31 -28.34
N PRO A 121 -8.91 14.81 -29.42
CA PRO A 121 -7.50 14.63 -29.68
C PRO A 121 -6.63 15.41 -28.69
N VAL A 122 -5.38 14.97 -28.54
CA VAL A 122 -4.33 15.73 -27.84
C VAL A 122 -3.43 16.38 -28.88
N ALA A 123 -3.35 17.71 -28.87
CA ALA A 123 -2.45 18.44 -29.76
C ALA A 123 -0.98 18.26 -29.33
N PRO A 124 -0.03 18.07 -30.27
CA PRO A 124 1.40 17.96 -29.93
C PRO A 124 1.94 19.12 -29.12
N GLU A 125 1.51 20.35 -29.44
CA GLU A 125 1.91 21.57 -28.73
C GLU A 125 1.40 21.57 -27.29
N ALA A 126 0.17 21.09 -27.05
CA ALA A 126 -0.41 20.95 -25.72
C ALA A 126 0.36 19.91 -24.91
N ALA A 127 0.78 18.79 -25.51
CA ALA A 127 1.60 17.79 -24.85
C ALA A 127 2.98 18.33 -24.45
N ALA A 128 3.64 19.10 -25.31
CA ALA A 128 4.91 19.77 -24.99
C ALA A 128 4.74 20.82 -23.88
N ALA A 129 3.68 21.62 -23.91
CA ALA A 129 3.36 22.59 -22.86
C ALA A 129 3.09 21.91 -21.51
N ARG A 130 2.29 20.82 -21.49
CA ARG A 130 2.04 20.03 -20.29
C ARG A 130 3.34 19.46 -19.73
N LEU A 131 4.23 18.95 -20.59
CA LEU A 131 5.53 18.46 -20.13
C LEU A 131 6.34 19.57 -19.44
N ALA A 132 6.38 20.79 -20.02
CA ALA A 132 7.08 21.92 -19.40
C ALA A 132 6.52 22.26 -18.00
N GLU A 133 5.18 22.25 -17.84
CA GLU A 133 4.53 22.42 -16.55
C GLU A 133 4.97 21.34 -15.52
N LEU A 134 5.01 20.06 -15.97
CA LEU A 134 5.39 18.94 -15.10
C LEU A 134 6.86 19.04 -14.67
N LEU A 135 7.75 19.44 -15.59
CA LEU A 135 9.17 19.64 -15.29
C LEU A 135 9.37 20.79 -14.30
N ALA A 136 8.70 21.92 -14.50
CA ALA A 136 8.74 23.03 -13.56
C ALA A 136 8.27 22.67 -12.16
N ARG A 137 7.15 21.92 -12.05
CA ARG A 137 6.67 21.39 -10.77
C ARG A 137 7.63 20.42 -10.09
N ALA A 138 8.43 19.70 -10.89
CA ALA A 138 9.46 18.80 -10.39
C ALA A 138 10.80 19.50 -10.07
N GLY A 139 10.88 20.83 -10.24
CA GLY A 139 12.12 21.59 -10.06
C GLY A 139 13.19 21.31 -11.11
N LEU A 140 12.78 20.93 -12.32
CA LEU A 140 13.64 20.57 -13.45
C LEU A 140 13.51 21.63 -14.55
N ASP A 141 14.03 22.84 -14.29
CA ASP A 141 13.86 24.00 -15.18
C ASP A 141 14.78 23.98 -16.41
N GLU A 142 15.65 22.99 -16.54
CA GLU A 142 16.54 22.86 -17.68
C GLU A 142 15.79 22.50 -18.97
N ALA A 143 16.05 23.28 -20.03
CA ALA A 143 15.46 23.02 -21.33
C ALA A 143 15.91 21.65 -21.90
N ARG A 144 14.95 20.79 -22.20
CA ARG A 144 15.20 19.45 -22.75
C ARG A 144 14.46 19.26 -24.08
N PRO A 145 14.97 19.81 -25.18
CA PRO A 145 14.28 19.81 -26.46
C PRO A 145 13.97 18.40 -26.98
N ALA A 146 14.82 17.42 -26.73
CA ALA A 146 14.59 16.03 -27.10
C ALA A 146 13.38 15.42 -26.35
N GLN A 147 13.20 15.78 -25.06
CA GLN A 147 12.08 15.33 -24.26
C GLN A 147 10.77 16.00 -24.69
N ALA A 148 10.81 17.30 -25.00
CA ALA A 148 9.65 18.02 -25.49
C ALA A 148 9.18 17.48 -26.86
N ARG A 149 10.13 17.20 -27.75
CA ARG A 149 9.84 16.53 -29.03
C ARG A 149 9.26 15.14 -28.83
N PHE A 150 9.79 14.34 -27.90
CA PHE A 150 9.23 13.03 -27.60
C PHE A 150 7.79 13.12 -27.08
N ALA A 151 7.44 14.10 -26.23
CA ALA A 151 6.08 14.31 -25.76
C ALA A 151 5.13 14.73 -26.89
N ALA A 152 5.58 15.61 -27.78
CA ALA A 152 4.81 16.03 -28.94
C ALA A 152 4.53 14.86 -29.89
N GLU A 153 5.54 14.03 -30.18
CA GLU A 153 5.36 12.82 -31.01
C GLU A 153 4.45 11.79 -30.32
N ALA A 154 4.58 11.62 -29.00
CA ALA A 154 3.71 10.71 -28.24
C ALA A 154 2.22 11.12 -28.29
N ALA A 155 1.90 12.39 -28.51
CA ALA A 155 0.53 12.88 -28.67
C ALA A 155 -0.18 12.25 -29.90
N HIS A 156 0.56 11.78 -30.89
CA HIS A 156 -0.05 11.10 -32.06
C HIS A 156 -0.75 9.79 -31.68
N ALA A 157 -0.37 9.13 -30.58
CA ALA A 157 -1.07 7.95 -30.08
C ALA A 157 -2.47 8.29 -29.50
N PHE A 158 -2.72 9.55 -29.19
CA PHE A 158 -3.95 10.05 -28.58
C PHE A 158 -4.83 10.83 -29.57
N GLN A 159 -4.75 10.48 -30.84
CA GLN A 159 -5.65 10.97 -31.86
C GLN A 159 -6.90 10.09 -31.98
N PRO A 160 -8.03 10.60 -32.53
CA PRO A 160 -9.20 9.80 -32.82
C PRO A 160 -8.85 8.63 -33.77
N ARG A 161 -9.44 7.47 -33.55
CA ARG A 161 -9.24 6.31 -34.41
C ARG A 161 -9.83 6.59 -35.80
N ALA A 162 -9.13 6.17 -36.87
CA ALA A 162 -9.59 6.33 -38.23
C ALA A 162 -10.78 5.40 -38.57
N ALA A 163 -10.87 4.24 -37.90
CA ALA A 163 -11.96 3.29 -38.07
C ALA A 163 -12.19 2.54 -36.74
N GLU A 164 -13.41 2.05 -36.53
CA GLU A 164 -13.75 1.19 -35.39
C GLU A 164 -12.93 -0.10 -35.45
N GLY A 165 -12.38 -0.51 -34.31
CA GLY A 165 -11.52 -1.70 -34.19
C GLY A 165 -10.08 -1.52 -34.68
N ALA A 166 -9.72 -0.40 -35.32
CA ALA A 166 -8.35 -0.13 -35.75
C ALA A 166 -7.56 0.50 -34.58
N PRO A 167 -6.49 -0.15 -34.05
CA PRO A 167 -5.67 0.44 -33.02
C PRO A 167 -4.80 1.56 -33.58
N HIS A 168 -4.68 2.67 -32.83
CA HIS A 168 -3.63 3.66 -33.07
C HIS A 168 -2.34 3.16 -32.41
N VAL A 169 -1.34 2.84 -33.18
CA VAL A 169 -0.05 2.33 -32.70
C VAL A 169 1.05 3.34 -33.01
N LEU A 170 1.75 3.78 -31.97
CA LEU A 170 2.95 4.60 -32.10
C LEU A 170 4.13 3.83 -31.52
N LEU A 171 5.17 3.65 -32.30
CA LEU A 171 6.47 3.14 -31.87
C LEU A 171 7.42 4.32 -31.69
N ALA A 172 7.82 4.61 -30.47
CA ALA A 172 8.70 5.74 -30.15
C ALA A 172 9.94 5.25 -29.42
N GLU A 173 11.10 5.45 -30.03
CA GLU A 173 12.39 5.16 -29.41
C GLU A 173 13.04 6.45 -28.94
N ALA A 174 13.57 6.44 -27.72
CA ALA A 174 14.37 7.52 -27.17
C ALA A 174 15.49 6.96 -26.29
N GLY A 175 16.65 7.59 -26.34
CA GLY A 175 17.82 7.18 -25.56
C GLY A 175 17.57 7.14 -24.04
N THR A 176 18.49 6.53 -23.31
CA THR A 176 18.48 6.56 -21.83
C THR A 176 18.68 7.98 -21.34
N GLY A 177 17.98 8.37 -20.26
CA GLY A 177 18.11 9.71 -19.67
C GLY A 177 17.29 10.81 -20.31
N VAL A 178 16.63 10.59 -21.46
CA VAL A 178 15.76 11.58 -22.12
C VAL A 178 14.54 12.00 -21.27
N GLY A 179 14.17 11.19 -20.26
CA GLY A 179 12.98 11.48 -19.42
C GLY A 179 11.68 11.00 -20.07
N LYS A 180 11.70 9.82 -20.70
CA LYS A 180 10.56 9.22 -21.40
C LYS A 180 9.29 9.19 -20.57
N THR A 181 9.39 8.92 -19.28
CA THR A 181 8.22 8.72 -18.42
C THR A 181 7.33 9.96 -18.37
N LEU A 182 7.86 11.12 -18.04
CA LEU A 182 7.09 12.37 -18.10
C LEU A 182 6.69 12.71 -19.53
N GLY A 183 7.53 12.35 -20.52
CA GLY A 183 7.26 12.59 -21.93
C GLY A 183 5.98 11.91 -22.43
N TYR A 184 5.71 10.65 -22.07
CA TYR A 184 4.44 10.01 -22.46
C TYR A 184 3.30 10.26 -21.46
N LEU A 185 3.61 10.53 -20.17
CA LEU A 185 2.59 10.89 -19.20
C LEU A 185 1.94 12.25 -19.48
N ALA A 186 2.65 13.17 -20.10
CA ALA A 186 2.11 14.48 -20.47
C ALA A 186 0.89 14.36 -21.40
N PRO A 187 0.97 13.78 -22.61
CA PRO A 187 -0.19 13.60 -23.47
C PRO A 187 -1.23 12.65 -22.88
N ALA A 188 -0.80 11.59 -22.14
CA ALA A 188 -1.72 10.66 -21.49
C ALA A 188 -2.61 11.35 -20.47
N SER A 189 -2.05 12.27 -19.65
CA SER A 189 -2.81 13.02 -18.66
C SER A 189 -3.83 13.95 -19.30
N LEU A 190 -3.45 14.64 -20.38
CA LEU A 190 -4.35 15.51 -21.13
C LEU A 190 -5.51 14.73 -21.75
N TRP A 191 -5.20 13.55 -22.32
CA TRP A 191 -6.24 12.71 -22.89
C TRP A 191 -7.23 12.21 -21.83
N ALA A 192 -6.74 11.72 -20.69
CA ALA A 192 -7.58 11.26 -19.59
C ALA A 192 -8.46 12.39 -19.01
N GLU A 193 -7.90 13.59 -18.85
CA GLU A 193 -8.65 14.77 -18.39
C GLU A 193 -9.74 15.18 -19.38
N ALA A 194 -9.47 15.13 -20.69
CA ALA A 194 -10.41 15.56 -21.71
C ALA A 194 -11.52 14.53 -21.99
N ASN A 195 -11.23 13.24 -21.82
CA ASN A 195 -12.10 12.16 -22.30
C ASN A 195 -12.70 11.30 -21.18
N GLY A 196 -12.18 11.35 -19.95
CA GLY A 196 -12.72 10.66 -18.78
C GLY A 196 -12.14 9.28 -18.49
N PRO A 197 -12.00 8.34 -19.46
CA PRO A 197 -11.48 7.01 -19.21
C PRO A 197 -10.01 6.97 -18.75
N ALA A 198 -9.62 5.87 -18.11
CA ALA A 198 -8.26 5.66 -17.65
C ALA A 198 -7.28 5.37 -18.80
N VAL A 199 -6.06 5.87 -18.68
CA VAL A 199 -4.93 5.48 -19.51
C VAL A 199 -4.13 4.39 -18.76
N TRP A 200 -3.89 3.27 -19.43
CA TRP A 200 -3.10 2.16 -18.91
C TRP A 200 -1.64 2.31 -19.29
N VAL A 201 -0.75 2.26 -18.29
CA VAL A 201 0.69 2.26 -18.48
C VAL A 201 1.24 0.94 -17.97
N SER A 202 1.69 0.07 -18.89
CA SER A 202 2.33 -1.20 -18.54
C SER A 202 3.83 -1.04 -18.44
N THR A 203 4.45 -1.65 -17.44
CA THR A 203 5.90 -1.67 -17.25
C THR A 203 6.39 -3.07 -16.93
N TYR A 204 7.61 -3.38 -17.35
CA TYR A 204 8.18 -4.71 -17.16
C TYR A 204 8.81 -4.93 -15.77
N THR A 205 9.30 -3.86 -15.12
CA THR A 205 10.06 -4.02 -13.86
C THR A 205 9.44 -3.23 -12.71
N ARG A 206 9.61 -3.76 -11.48
CA ARG A 206 9.22 -3.07 -10.23
C ARG A 206 9.93 -1.71 -10.07
N ALA A 207 11.14 -1.56 -10.61
CA ALA A 207 11.88 -0.29 -10.58
C ALA A 207 11.17 0.77 -11.43
N LEU A 208 10.78 0.43 -12.66
CA LEU A 208 10.00 1.31 -13.55
C LEU A 208 8.63 1.64 -12.95
N GLN A 209 7.95 0.66 -12.36
CA GLN A 209 6.66 0.89 -11.69
C GLN A 209 6.79 1.92 -10.57
N ARG A 210 7.82 1.79 -9.71
CA ARG A 210 8.13 2.77 -8.65
C ARG A 210 8.51 4.15 -9.22
N GLN A 211 9.22 4.18 -10.34
CA GLN A 211 9.57 5.43 -11.01
C GLN A 211 8.32 6.14 -11.50
N ILE A 212 7.41 5.45 -12.21
CA ILE A 212 6.14 6.03 -12.69
C ILE A 212 5.30 6.54 -11.52
N ALA A 213 5.19 5.77 -10.43
CA ALA A 213 4.45 6.21 -9.24
C ALA A 213 5.02 7.48 -8.62
N ARG A 214 6.34 7.66 -8.61
CA ARG A 214 6.99 8.90 -8.15
C ARG A 214 6.75 10.07 -9.12
N GLU A 215 6.88 9.84 -10.42
CA GLU A 215 6.68 10.88 -11.42
C GLU A 215 5.21 11.31 -11.52
N ALA A 216 4.27 10.39 -11.20
CA ALA A 216 2.85 10.73 -11.05
C ALA A 216 2.58 11.76 -9.93
N ALA A 217 3.51 11.94 -8.98
CA ALA A 217 3.41 13.00 -7.98
C ALA A 217 3.55 14.40 -8.59
N ALA A 218 4.26 14.56 -9.71
CA ALA A 218 4.33 15.82 -10.46
C ALA A 218 3.01 16.12 -11.20
N LEU A 219 2.32 15.07 -11.69
CA LEU A 219 0.99 15.20 -12.29
C LEU A 219 -0.06 15.64 -11.27
N PHE A 220 -0.06 15.00 -10.10
CA PHE A 220 -1.05 15.21 -9.04
C PHE A 220 -0.33 15.47 -7.71
N PRO A 221 0.07 16.72 -7.43
CA PRO A 221 0.79 17.07 -6.19
C PRO A 221 -0.04 16.79 -4.93
N ASP A 222 -1.36 17.04 -4.99
CA ASP A 222 -2.28 16.72 -3.89
C ASP A 222 -2.39 15.21 -3.71
N PRO A 223 -2.02 14.65 -2.54
CA PRO A 223 -2.08 13.21 -2.28
C PRO A 223 -3.50 12.63 -2.38
N ALA A 224 -4.53 13.38 -2.01
CA ALA A 224 -5.91 12.91 -2.06
C ALA A 224 -6.43 12.84 -3.50
N VAL A 225 -6.05 13.79 -4.34
CA VAL A 225 -6.33 13.77 -5.78
C VAL A 225 -5.57 12.64 -6.45
N ARG A 226 -4.28 12.50 -6.12
CA ARG A 226 -3.43 11.44 -6.67
C ARG A 226 -3.96 10.04 -6.34
N ALA A 227 -4.38 9.78 -5.11
CA ALA A 227 -4.94 8.50 -4.70
C ALA A 227 -6.20 8.09 -5.49
N ARG A 228 -6.96 9.08 -6.01
CA ARG A 228 -8.14 8.83 -6.85
C ARG A 228 -7.84 8.74 -8.35
N ARG A 229 -6.73 9.33 -8.79
CA ARG A 229 -6.38 9.46 -10.21
C ARG A 229 -5.31 8.49 -10.69
N VAL A 230 -4.51 7.97 -9.76
CA VAL A 230 -3.39 7.08 -10.08
C VAL A 230 -3.54 5.79 -9.29
N VAL A 231 -3.73 4.69 -10.00
CA VAL A 231 -3.84 3.35 -9.40
C VAL A 231 -2.68 2.50 -9.90
N VAL A 232 -1.93 1.92 -8.98
CA VAL A 232 -0.90 0.92 -9.31
C VAL A 232 -1.54 -0.45 -9.22
N ARG A 233 -1.51 -1.19 -10.32
CA ARG A 233 -1.96 -2.59 -10.37
C ARG A 233 -0.77 -3.49 -10.59
N LYS A 234 -0.68 -4.55 -9.80
CA LYS A 234 0.32 -5.62 -9.89
C LYS A 234 -0.36 -6.91 -10.31
N GLY A 235 0.39 -7.97 -10.57
CA GLY A 235 -0.18 -9.30 -10.71
C GLY A 235 -0.90 -9.72 -9.42
N ARG A 236 -1.95 -10.52 -9.54
CA ARG A 236 -2.79 -10.92 -8.39
C ARG A 236 -2.00 -11.62 -7.29
N GLU A 237 -0.90 -12.28 -7.65
CA GLU A 237 0.04 -12.94 -6.75
C GLU A 237 0.72 -11.99 -5.75
N ASN A 238 0.58 -10.68 -5.95
CA ASN A 238 1.11 -9.67 -5.03
C ASN A 238 0.09 -9.19 -3.98
N TYR A 239 -1.15 -9.63 -4.09
CA TYR A 239 -2.23 -9.20 -3.20
C TYR A 239 -2.67 -10.30 -2.25
N ALA A 240 -3.14 -9.92 -1.07
CA ALA A 240 -3.68 -10.86 -0.12
C ALA A 240 -4.95 -11.54 -0.68
N CYS A 241 -4.95 -12.87 -0.68
CA CYS A 241 -6.10 -13.68 -1.05
C CYS A 241 -6.95 -13.94 0.20
N LEU A 242 -8.16 -13.38 0.24
CA LEU A 242 -9.07 -13.57 1.38
C LEU A 242 -9.56 -15.03 1.51
N LEU A 243 -9.66 -15.77 0.40
CA LEU A 243 -10.00 -17.19 0.42
C LEU A 243 -8.90 -18.01 1.10
N ASN A 244 -7.64 -17.83 0.66
CA ASN A 244 -6.50 -18.52 1.26
C ASN A 244 -6.39 -18.16 2.76
N TYR A 245 -6.58 -16.89 3.11
CA TYR A 245 -6.61 -16.46 4.51
C TYR A 245 -7.71 -17.19 5.30
N GLN A 246 -8.93 -17.26 4.78
CA GLN A 246 -10.06 -17.95 5.42
C GLN A 246 -9.75 -19.43 5.65
N GLU A 247 -9.18 -20.12 4.66
CA GLU A 247 -8.82 -21.53 4.75
C GLU A 247 -7.76 -21.81 5.80
N MET A 248 -6.83 -20.86 6.03
CA MET A 248 -5.76 -20.98 7.02
C MET A 248 -6.24 -20.75 8.46
N VAL A 249 -7.31 -19.99 8.67
CA VAL A 249 -7.77 -19.61 10.03
C VAL A 249 -8.23 -20.82 10.85
N GLY A 250 -8.98 -21.75 10.26
CA GLY A 250 -9.47 -22.93 10.96
C GLY A 250 -8.36 -23.80 11.55
N PRO A 251 -7.43 -24.29 10.73
CA PRO A 251 -6.27 -25.06 11.18
C PRO A 251 -5.43 -24.31 12.23
N ALA A 252 -5.17 -23.01 12.05
CA ALA A 252 -4.38 -22.23 12.97
C ALA A 252 -5.05 -22.06 14.35
N LEU A 253 -6.37 -21.91 14.38
CA LEU A 253 -7.12 -21.86 15.65
C LEU A 253 -7.03 -23.16 16.43
N THR A 254 -6.86 -24.30 15.76
CA THR A 254 -6.69 -25.60 16.39
C THR A 254 -5.24 -25.87 16.79
N GLY A 255 -4.28 -25.51 15.94
CA GLY A 255 -2.85 -25.71 16.15
C GLY A 255 -2.22 -24.71 17.12
N GLY A 256 -2.72 -23.48 17.13
CA GLY A 256 -2.18 -22.38 17.98
C GLY A 256 -0.77 -21.93 17.56
N GLY A 257 -0.06 -21.32 18.52
CA GLY A 257 1.35 -20.98 18.35
C GLY A 257 1.64 -19.82 17.39
N ALA A 258 2.85 -19.85 16.80
CA ALA A 258 3.36 -18.77 15.94
C ALA A 258 2.48 -18.52 14.71
N ASP A 259 1.91 -19.56 14.12
CA ASP A 259 1.04 -19.45 12.94
C ASP A 259 -0.21 -18.64 13.25
N LEU A 260 -0.81 -18.88 14.41
CA LEU A 260 -1.99 -18.12 14.84
C LEU A 260 -1.64 -16.67 15.14
N VAL A 261 -0.43 -16.39 15.69
CA VAL A 261 0.05 -15.02 15.89
C VAL A 261 0.20 -14.31 14.54
N GLY A 262 0.86 -14.95 13.58
CA GLY A 262 1.04 -14.40 12.23
C GLY A 262 -0.27 -14.06 11.53
N LEU A 263 -1.24 -14.99 11.56
CA LEU A 263 -2.57 -14.77 10.98
C LEU A 263 -3.35 -13.67 11.72
N ALA A 264 -3.25 -13.59 13.03
CA ALA A 264 -3.93 -12.57 13.82
C ALA A 264 -3.37 -11.15 13.55
N LEU A 265 -2.06 -11.01 13.39
CA LEU A 265 -1.44 -9.75 12.98
C LEU A 265 -1.81 -9.40 11.53
N THR A 266 -1.86 -10.40 10.65
CA THR A 266 -2.33 -10.22 9.26
C THR A 266 -3.81 -9.80 9.22
N ALA A 267 -4.66 -10.34 10.10
CA ALA A 267 -6.05 -9.89 10.23
C ALA A 267 -6.16 -8.40 10.58
N ARG A 268 -5.29 -7.92 11.46
CA ARG A 268 -5.21 -6.50 11.79
C ARG A 268 -4.84 -5.66 10.56
N TRP A 269 -3.86 -6.14 9.77
CA TRP A 269 -3.44 -5.47 8.55
C TRP A 269 -4.55 -5.48 7.48
N LEU A 270 -5.18 -6.63 7.20
CA LEU A 270 -6.28 -6.76 6.24
C LEU A 270 -7.43 -5.78 6.50
N ARG A 271 -7.66 -5.44 7.77
CA ARG A 271 -8.68 -4.47 8.17
C ARG A 271 -8.26 -3.01 7.97
N ALA A 272 -6.96 -2.75 7.87
CA ALA A 272 -6.39 -1.41 7.84
C ALA A 272 -5.80 -1.04 6.48
N THR A 273 -5.42 -2.04 5.67
CA THR A 273 -4.82 -1.82 4.35
C THR A 273 -5.78 -1.11 3.41
N ARG A 274 -5.20 -0.33 2.49
CA ARG A 274 -5.93 0.40 1.46
C ARG A 274 -5.96 -0.32 0.12
N ASP A 275 -4.95 -1.16 -0.14
CA ASP A 275 -4.73 -1.77 -1.45
C ASP A 275 -4.57 -3.29 -1.39
N GLY A 276 -4.36 -3.88 -0.21
CA GLY A 276 -4.14 -5.31 -0.05
C GLY A 276 -2.81 -5.81 -0.61
N ASP A 277 -1.88 -4.90 -1.00
CA ASP A 277 -0.60 -5.24 -1.61
C ASP A 277 0.42 -5.72 -0.56
N MET A 278 0.78 -7.01 -0.62
CA MET A 278 1.74 -7.64 0.30
C MET A 278 3.21 -7.46 -0.12
N THR A 279 3.49 -6.86 -1.29
CA THR A 279 4.85 -6.84 -1.86
C THR A 279 5.45 -5.43 -2.01
N GLY A 280 4.90 -4.43 -1.37
CA GLY A 280 5.42 -3.05 -1.42
C GLY A 280 4.37 -1.98 -1.21
N GLY A 281 3.18 -2.36 -0.78
CA GLY A 281 2.14 -1.45 -0.29
C GLY A 281 2.39 -1.06 1.18
N ASP A 282 1.34 -1.07 1.96
CA ASP A 282 1.37 -0.78 3.40
C ASP A 282 1.58 -2.05 4.26
N TYR A 283 1.79 -3.22 3.64
CA TYR A 283 2.13 -4.46 4.35
C TYR A 283 3.56 -4.41 4.89
N PRO A 284 3.78 -4.70 6.17
CA PRO A 284 5.13 -4.73 6.73
C PRO A 284 5.89 -5.96 6.23
N ALA A 285 6.75 -5.77 5.22
CA ALA A 285 7.48 -6.83 4.52
C ALA A 285 8.36 -7.70 5.45
N TRP A 286 8.63 -7.25 6.66
CA TRP A 286 9.35 -8.00 7.69
C TRP A 286 8.44 -8.95 8.49
N LEU A 287 7.12 -8.76 8.44
CA LEU A 287 6.16 -9.56 9.21
C LEU A 287 6.25 -11.07 8.90
N PRO A 288 6.32 -11.53 7.64
CA PRO A 288 6.51 -12.95 7.34
C PRO A 288 7.78 -13.53 7.96
N GLY A 289 8.86 -12.75 8.02
CA GLY A 289 10.13 -13.19 8.58
C GLY A 289 10.10 -13.44 10.09
N LEU A 290 9.19 -12.84 10.84
CA LEU A 290 9.02 -13.09 12.26
C LEU A 290 8.45 -14.49 12.55
N PHE A 291 7.74 -15.09 11.60
CA PHE A 291 7.03 -16.36 11.76
C PHE A 291 7.63 -17.48 10.91
N ALA A 292 8.60 -17.19 10.04
CA ALA A 292 9.25 -18.17 9.17
C ALA A 292 10.23 -19.08 9.92
N VAL A 293 10.69 -18.70 11.11
CA VAL A 293 11.67 -19.46 11.89
C VAL A 293 10.94 -20.53 12.69
N GLY A 294 10.87 -21.74 12.16
CA GLY A 294 10.36 -22.95 12.84
C GLY A 294 8.91 -23.34 12.52
N ALA A 295 8.21 -22.61 11.67
CA ALA A 295 6.86 -22.98 11.27
C ALA A 295 6.86 -23.96 10.09
N ALA A 296 6.08 -25.04 10.19
CA ALA A 296 5.70 -25.82 9.02
C ALA A 296 5.04 -24.89 8.00
N ALA A 297 5.43 -25.00 6.74
CA ALA A 297 5.13 -24.06 5.65
C ALA A 297 3.64 -23.76 5.37
N ALA A 298 2.71 -24.36 6.08
CA ALA A 298 1.28 -24.31 5.78
C ALA A 298 0.57 -23.01 6.24
N ALA A 299 1.10 -22.31 7.24
CA ALA A 299 0.42 -21.16 7.84
C ALA A 299 1.24 -19.86 7.86
N SER A 300 2.34 -19.80 7.09
CA SER A 300 3.11 -18.58 6.93
C SER A 300 2.28 -17.54 6.18
N PRO A 301 2.30 -16.26 6.59
CA PRO A 301 1.69 -15.18 5.80
C PRO A 301 2.15 -15.12 4.34
N ALA A 302 3.32 -15.66 4.01
CA ALA A 302 3.78 -15.81 2.64
C ALA A 302 2.87 -16.68 1.77
N ASN A 303 2.11 -17.61 2.36
CA ASN A 303 1.13 -18.44 1.65
C ASN A 303 -0.22 -17.75 1.41
N LEU A 304 -0.37 -16.51 1.87
CA LEU A 304 -1.54 -15.68 1.60
C LEU A 304 -1.47 -14.99 0.24
N VAL A 305 -0.34 -15.13 -0.46
CA VAL A 305 -0.14 -14.59 -1.81
C VAL A 305 -0.34 -15.71 -2.79
N ASP A 306 -1.17 -15.48 -3.79
CA ASP A 306 -1.53 -16.43 -4.83
C ASP A 306 -0.62 -16.30 -6.07
#